data_8295d30eeaa57e352c72569a24c7c3bf
#
_entry.id   8295d30eeaa57e352c72569a24c7c3bf
#
_cell.length_a   1.000
_cell.length_b   1.000
_cell.length_c   1.000
_cell.angle_alpha   90.00
_cell.angle_beta   90.00
_cell.angle_gamma   90.00
#
_symmetry.space_group_name_H-M   'P 1'
#
loop_
_entity.id
_entity.type
_entity.pdbx_description
1 polymer ?
#
loop_
_entity_poly.entity_id
_entity_poly.type
_entity_poly.pdbx_seq_one_letter_code
_entity_poly.pdbx_strand_id
1 'polypeptide(L)'
;MKDELQLATKVAVRPSELHRYGLFAKEVIKKDEVIEETMFTRTTHRSQNENRDPALHHYSYGINCDCEKCQKEGINFAVPFGYCQYTNHSLKENAVLVHDYTESLTSLTALRDIEADEEITMNYGEGFQSWLEKLNEIQQQMKLTNSEQTEEFDKGPIKFRPREVPKQEPIKRGIKEMIDKANDLESTESV
;
A
#
# COMPACT_ATOMS: atom_id res chain seq x y z
N MET A 1 -12.77 4.30 20.59
CA MET A 1 -11.63 3.47 20.11
C MET A 1 -12.02 2.02 20.23
N LYS A 2 -11.82 1.20 19.19
CA LYS A 2 -12.04 -0.26 19.26
C LYS A 2 -11.03 -0.90 20.20
N ASP A 3 -11.45 -1.93 20.93
CA ASP A 3 -10.56 -2.69 21.83
C ASP A 3 -9.61 -3.59 21.04
N GLU A 4 -10.01 -4.04 19.84
CA GLU A 4 -9.21 -4.90 18.96
C GLU A 4 -9.55 -4.63 17.49
N LEU A 5 -8.54 -4.73 16.61
CA LEU A 5 -8.70 -4.64 15.16
C LEU A 5 -8.67 -6.03 14.53
N GLN A 6 -9.46 -6.22 13.47
CA GLN A 6 -9.46 -7.45 12.68
C GLN A 6 -8.14 -7.58 11.91
N LEU A 7 -7.35 -8.59 12.24
CA LEU A 7 -6.11 -8.90 11.52
C LEU A 7 -6.38 -9.67 10.22
N ALA A 8 -5.56 -9.45 9.22
CA ALA A 8 -5.63 -10.09 7.90
C ALA A 8 -5.13 -11.56 7.92
N THR A 9 -5.73 -12.42 8.74
CA THR A 9 -5.29 -13.81 8.95
C THR A 9 -5.62 -14.74 7.78
N LYS A 10 -6.65 -14.41 7.01
CA LYS A 10 -7.18 -15.21 5.89
C LYS A 10 -6.54 -14.91 4.54
N VAL A 11 -5.50 -14.09 4.49
CA VAL A 11 -4.91 -13.66 3.23
C VAL A 11 -3.41 -13.91 3.16
N ALA A 12 -2.87 -13.84 1.94
CA ALA A 12 -1.43 -13.92 1.66
C ALA A 12 -1.06 -12.96 0.53
N VAL A 13 0.12 -12.37 0.59
CA VAL A 13 0.70 -11.59 -0.50
C VAL A 13 1.47 -12.53 -1.42
N ARG A 14 1.12 -12.56 -2.72
CA ARG A 14 1.73 -13.45 -3.74
C ARG A 14 2.01 -12.66 -5.01
N PRO A 15 2.87 -13.14 -5.93
CA PRO A 15 2.99 -12.61 -7.28
C PRO A 15 1.62 -12.60 -7.97
N SER A 16 1.27 -11.50 -8.64
CA SER A 16 0.01 -11.30 -9.34
C SER A 16 0.23 -11.16 -10.84
N GLU A 17 -0.72 -11.67 -11.63
CA GLU A 17 -0.77 -11.45 -13.08
C GLU A 17 -1.25 -10.03 -13.43
N LEU A 18 -1.96 -9.34 -12.51
CA LEU A 18 -2.44 -7.99 -12.72
C LEU A 18 -1.30 -6.97 -12.57
N HIS A 19 -0.59 -7.01 -11.43
CA HIS A 19 0.55 -6.13 -11.19
C HIS A 19 1.41 -6.65 -10.03
N ARG A 20 2.70 -6.91 -10.27
CA ARG A 20 3.76 -7.27 -9.30
C ARG A 20 3.32 -8.28 -8.23
N TYR A 21 2.77 -7.80 -7.12
CA TYR A 21 2.22 -8.57 -6.01
C TYR A 21 0.76 -8.21 -5.81
N GLY A 22 -0.03 -9.18 -5.42
CA GLY A 22 -1.45 -9.04 -5.09
C GLY A 22 -1.77 -9.66 -3.74
N LEU A 23 -2.94 -9.36 -3.22
CA LEU A 23 -3.49 -9.94 -2.02
C LEU A 23 -4.42 -11.10 -2.42
N PHE A 24 -4.21 -12.29 -1.87
CA PHE A 24 -4.95 -13.50 -2.22
C PHE A 24 -5.62 -14.09 -0.99
N ALA A 25 -6.84 -14.59 -1.14
CA ALA A 25 -7.52 -15.35 -0.12
C ALA A 25 -6.83 -16.72 0.07
N LYS A 26 -6.56 -17.11 1.32
CA LYS A 26 -6.06 -18.46 1.67
C LYS A 26 -7.17 -19.46 1.88
N GLU A 27 -8.35 -18.99 2.19
CA GLU A 27 -9.58 -19.73 2.42
C GLU A 27 -10.77 -18.90 1.96
N VAL A 28 -11.96 -19.49 1.91
CA VAL A 28 -13.18 -18.77 1.52
C VAL A 28 -13.46 -17.62 2.48
N ILE A 29 -13.65 -16.43 1.90
CA ILE A 29 -14.08 -15.22 2.60
C ILE A 29 -15.52 -14.94 2.20
N LYS A 30 -16.40 -14.74 3.16
CA LYS A 30 -17.81 -14.51 2.88
C LYS A 30 -18.10 -13.06 2.54
N LYS A 31 -19.17 -12.85 1.77
CA LYS A 31 -19.70 -11.51 1.52
C LYS A 31 -19.92 -10.76 2.83
N ASP A 32 -19.58 -9.46 2.84
CA ASP A 32 -19.67 -8.54 3.97
C ASP A 32 -18.70 -8.87 5.14
N GLU A 33 -17.83 -9.87 4.97
CA GLU A 33 -16.79 -10.17 5.94
C GLU A 33 -15.69 -9.11 5.89
N VAL A 34 -15.28 -8.62 7.07
CA VAL A 34 -14.13 -7.73 7.22
C VAL A 34 -12.85 -8.58 7.16
N ILE A 35 -12.06 -8.36 6.11
CA ILE A 35 -10.81 -9.07 5.83
C ILE A 35 -9.68 -8.53 6.72
N GLU A 36 -9.63 -7.21 6.86
CA GLU A 36 -8.62 -6.49 7.63
C GLU A 36 -9.17 -5.17 8.13
N GLU A 37 -8.76 -4.79 9.34
CA GLU A 37 -8.87 -3.44 9.84
C GLU A 37 -7.49 -2.88 10.16
N THR A 38 -7.23 -1.67 9.72
CA THR A 38 -5.94 -1.00 9.93
C THR A 38 -6.13 0.49 10.15
N MET A 39 -5.16 1.10 10.79
CA MET A 39 -5.10 2.56 10.90
C MET A 39 -4.71 3.19 9.56
N PHE A 40 -5.12 4.43 9.35
CA PHE A 40 -4.59 5.25 8.26
C PHE A 40 -4.08 6.59 8.77
N THR A 41 -3.09 7.15 8.08
CA THR A 41 -2.72 8.55 8.22
C THR A 41 -3.37 9.40 7.14
N ARG A 42 -3.61 10.68 7.44
CA ARG A 42 -4.23 11.64 6.51
C ARG A 42 -3.16 12.53 5.91
N THR A 43 -3.31 12.84 4.64
CA THR A 43 -2.37 13.71 3.93
C THR A 43 -3.09 14.67 2.99
N THR A 44 -2.45 15.77 2.62
CA THR A 44 -2.99 16.77 1.72
C THR A 44 -2.49 16.55 0.30
N HIS A 45 -3.26 16.99 -0.68
CA HIS A 45 -2.81 17.04 -2.08
C HIS A 45 -1.54 17.88 -2.27
N ARG A 46 -1.31 18.88 -1.42
CA ARG A 46 -0.16 19.78 -1.48
C ARG A 46 1.14 19.06 -1.16
N SER A 47 1.15 18.22 -0.12
CA SER A 47 2.32 17.39 0.20
C SER A 47 2.67 16.41 -0.91
N GLN A 48 1.69 16.03 -1.75
CA GLN A 48 1.90 15.18 -2.92
C GLN A 48 2.47 15.94 -4.14
N ASN A 49 2.21 17.25 -4.28
CA ASN A 49 2.62 18.01 -5.45
C ASN A 49 3.95 18.73 -5.32
N GLU A 50 4.31 19.21 -4.11
CA GLU A 50 5.49 20.05 -3.89
C GLU A 50 6.73 19.25 -3.46
N ASN A 51 6.53 18.09 -2.81
CA ASN A 51 7.60 17.16 -2.44
C ASN A 51 7.17 15.73 -2.77
N ARG A 52 6.93 15.46 -4.04
CA ARG A 52 6.49 14.15 -4.51
C ARG A 52 7.46 13.07 -4.06
N ASP A 53 7.13 12.41 -2.96
CA ASP A 53 7.55 11.02 -2.82
C ASP A 53 6.62 10.20 -3.72
N PRO A 54 7.11 9.68 -4.85
CA PRO A 54 6.29 8.87 -5.76
C PRO A 54 5.68 7.65 -5.06
N ALA A 55 6.34 7.16 -4.01
CA ALA A 55 5.86 6.02 -3.23
C ALA A 55 4.55 6.35 -2.50
N LEU A 56 4.46 7.49 -1.82
CA LEU A 56 3.23 7.89 -1.12
C LEU A 56 2.05 8.09 -2.07
N HIS A 57 2.30 8.56 -3.28
CA HIS A 57 1.24 8.75 -4.27
C HIS A 57 0.60 7.42 -4.70
N HIS A 58 1.40 6.36 -4.83
CA HIS A 58 0.90 5.04 -5.24
C HIS A 58 0.15 4.28 -4.14
N TYR A 59 0.32 4.69 -2.87
CA TYR A 59 -0.26 4.03 -1.70
C TYR A 59 -1.31 4.87 -0.97
N SER A 60 -1.77 5.96 -1.60
CA SER A 60 -2.79 6.84 -1.02
C SER A 60 -4.13 6.67 -1.73
N TYR A 61 -5.20 6.74 -0.94
CA TYR A 61 -6.59 6.66 -1.41
C TYR A 61 -7.30 7.98 -1.18
N GLY A 62 -8.10 8.40 -2.15
CA GLY A 62 -8.95 9.59 -2.00
C GLY A 62 -9.96 9.38 -0.88
N ILE A 63 -10.14 10.40 -0.03
CA ILE A 63 -11.12 10.40 1.06
C ILE A 63 -12.00 11.65 1.00
N ASN A 64 -13.24 11.50 1.44
CA ASN A 64 -14.22 12.58 1.58
C ASN A 64 -14.56 12.75 3.06
N CYS A 65 -13.67 13.40 3.81
CA CYS A 65 -13.88 13.68 5.22
C CYS A 65 -14.41 15.12 5.40
N ASP A 66 -15.60 15.27 5.98
CA ASP A 66 -16.26 16.57 6.20
C ASP A 66 -15.86 17.24 7.52
N CYS A 67 -14.93 16.69 8.29
CA CYS A 67 -14.51 17.30 9.54
C CYS A 67 -13.79 18.63 9.29
N GLU A 68 -13.95 19.56 10.25
CA GLU A 68 -13.40 20.92 10.15
C GLU A 68 -11.89 20.94 9.85
N LYS A 69 -11.14 20.03 10.47
CA LYS A 69 -9.69 19.90 10.24
C LYS A 69 -9.37 19.56 8.79
N CYS A 70 -10.03 18.53 8.23
CA CYS A 70 -9.79 18.11 6.86
C CYS A 70 -10.15 19.20 5.86
N GLN A 71 -11.28 19.88 6.07
CA GLN A 71 -11.72 20.97 5.21
C GLN A 71 -10.75 22.17 5.26
N LYS A 72 -10.32 22.58 6.46
CA LYS A 72 -9.40 23.71 6.66
C LYS A 72 -8.00 23.44 6.10
N GLU A 73 -7.49 22.23 6.28
CA GLU A 73 -6.14 21.84 5.87
C GLU A 73 -6.09 21.27 4.45
N GLY A 74 -7.23 21.09 3.79
CA GLY A 74 -7.32 20.50 2.45
C GLY A 74 -6.88 19.03 2.42
N ILE A 75 -7.13 18.29 3.52
CA ILE A 75 -6.80 16.87 3.63
C ILE A 75 -7.83 16.06 2.85
N ASN A 76 -7.39 15.37 1.82
CA ASN A 76 -8.26 14.61 0.92
C ASN A 76 -7.70 13.23 0.54
N PHE A 77 -6.64 12.78 1.21
CA PHE A 77 -6.06 11.45 1.01
C PHE A 77 -5.80 10.74 2.35
N ALA A 78 -5.90 9.41 2.31
CA ALA A 78 -5.51 8.50 3.38
C ALA A 78 -4.44 7.53 2.90
N VAL A 79 -3.49 7.20 3.78
CA VAL A 79 -2.49 6.16 3.58
C VAL A 79 -2.71 5.09 4.66
N PRO A 80 -3.36 3.96 4.34
CA PRO A 80 -3.52 2.84 5.28
C PRO A 80 -2.20 2.14 5.56
N PHE A 81 -2.09 1.47 6.71
CA PHE A 81 -0.89 0.75 7.15
C PHE A 81 -1.07 -0.78 7.13
N GLY A 82 -1.86 -1.31 6.20
CA GLY A 82 -2.21 -2.72 6.18
C GLY A 82 -1.92 -3.44 4.87
N TYR A 83 -2.31 -4.71 4.83
CA TYR A 83 -2.23 -5.56 3.63
C TYR A 83 -3.15 -5.10 2.51
N CYS A 84 -4.17 -4.28 2.81
CA CYS A 84 -4.99 -3.64 1.79
C CYS A 84 -4.18 -2.85 0.73
N GLN A 85 -2.94 -2.47 1.05
CA GLN A 85 -2.01 -1.84 0.11
C GLN A 85 -1.52 -2.78 -1.01
N TYR A 86 -1.74 -4.08 -0.89
CA TYR A 86 -1.40 -5.07 -1.92
C TYR A 86 -2.59 -5.45 -2.80
N THR A 87 -3.78 -4.86 -2.59
CA THR A 87 -4.92 -5.11 -3.47
C THR A 87 -4.71 -4.40 -4.81
N ASN A 88 -4.82 -5.13 -5.90
CA ASN A 88 -4.70 -4.58 -7.25
C ASN A 88 -6.05 -4.01 -7.74
N HIS A 89 -5.98 -3.19 -8.81
CA HIS A 89 -7.16 -2.63 -9.45
C HIS A 89 -7.89 -3.66 -10.31
N SER A 90 -9.23 -3.68 -10.21
CA SER A 90 -10.11 -4.39 -11.11
C SER A 90 -11.44 -3.64 -11.27
N LEU A 91 -12.00 -3.65 -12.50
CA LEU A 91 -13.38 -3.20 -12.74
C LEU A 91 -14.42 -4.24 -12.29
N LYS A 92 -13.98 -5.44 -11.91
CA LYS A 92 -14.79 -6.52 -11.33
C LYS A 92 -14.28 -6.80 -9.90
N GLU A 93 -14.17 -5.73 -9.15
CA GLU A 93 -13.70 -5.77 -7.76
C GLU A 93 -14.51 -6.76 -6.91
N ASN A 94 -13.84 -7.37 -5.94
CA ASN A 94 -14.46 -8.25 -4.94
C ASN A 94 -14.33 -7.74 -3.52
N ALA A 95 -13.64 -6.62 -3.32
CA ALA A 95 -13.51 -5.97 -2.02
C ALA A 95 -13.54 -4.44 -2.14
N VAL A 96 -13.79 -3.77 -1.02
CA VAL A 96 -13.84 -2.32 -0.91
C VAL A 96 -13.19 -1.85 0.38
N LEU A 97 -12.57 -0.65 0.35
CA LEU A 97 -12.12 0.05 1.56
C LEU A 97 -13.24 0.93 2.11
N VAL A 98 -13.54 0.74 3.38
CA VAL A 98 -14.48 1.57 4.15
C VAL A 98 -13.69 2.33 5.20
N HIS A 99 -13.80 3.66 5.22
CA HIS A 99 -13.07 4.53 6.13
C HIS A 99 -13.95 5.01 7.27
N ASP A 100 -13.51 4.78 8.50
CA ASP A 100 -14.01 5.47 9.69
C ASP A 100 -13.13 6.69 9.98
N TYR A 101 -13.64 7.86 9.63
CA TYR A 101 -12.90 9.11 9.81
C TYR A 101 -12.78 9.55 11.27
N THR A 102 -13.66 9.07 12.15
CA THR A 102 -13.63 9.40 13.58
C THR A 102 -12.48 8.70 14.27
N GLU A 103 -12.36 7.41 14.05
CA GLU A 103 -11.32 6.58 14.66
C GLU A 103 -10.02 6.52 13.81
N SER A 104 -10.03 7.07 12.59
CA SER A 104 -8.94 6.96 11.61
C SER A 104 -8.59 5.52 11.28
N LEU A 105 -9.64 4.70 11.10
CA LEU A 105 -9.57 3.29 10.73
C LEU A 105 -10.04 3.07 9.31
N THR A 106 -9.45 2.07 8.67
CA THR A 106 -9.86 1.55 7.36
C THR A 106 -10.15 0.07 7.49
N SER A 107 -11.28 -0.36 6.95
CA SER A 107 -11.66 -1.77 6.84
C SER A 107 -11.65 -2.19 5.37
N LEU A 108 -10.94 -3.28 5.05
CA LEU A 108 -11.07 -3.98 3.78
C LEU A 108 -12.19 -5.00 3.93
N THR A 109 -13.26 -4.84 3.15
CA THR A 109 -14.48 -5.64 3.29
C THR A 109 -14.82 -6.33 1.98
N ALA A 110 -15.22 -7.61 2.03
CA ALA A 110 -15.62 -8.39 0.86
C ALA A 110 -16.99 -7.92 0.33
N LEU A 111 -17.08 -7.67 -0.99
CA LEU A 111 -18.34 -7.30 -1.67
C LEU A 111 -19.17 -8.51 -2.08
N ARG A 112 -18.54 -9.67 -2.19
CA ARG A 112 -19.14 -10.97 -2.52
C ARG A 112 -18.34 -12.08 -1.85
N ASP A 113 -18.80 -13.31 -1.96
CA ASP A 113 -17.97 -14.47 -1.59
C ASP A 113 -16.70 -14.46 -2.45
N ILE A 114 -15.55 -14.67 -1.82
CA ILE A 114 -14.22 -14.76 -2.45
C ILE A 114 -13.71 -16.16 -2.18
N GLU A 115 -13.38 -16.89 -3.24
CA GLU A 115 -12.92 -18.26 -3.14
C GLU A 115 -11.46 -18.34 -2.67
N ALA A 116 -11.07 -19.51 -2.15
CA ALA A 116 -9.67 -19.75 -1.83
C ALA A 116 -8.80 -19.61 -3.10
N ASP A 117 -7.61 -19.03 -2.94
CA ASP A 117 -6.66 -18.69 -4.01
C ASP A 117 -7.13 -17.59 -4.99
N GLU A 118 -8.30 -17.00 -4.79
CA GLU A 118 -8.76 -15.84 -5.56
C GLU A 118 -8.00 -14.58 -5.15
N GLU A 119 -7.61 -13.75 -6.12
CA GLU A 119 -7.02 -12.44 -5.86
C GLU A 119 -8.07 -11.45 -5.37
N ILE A 120 -7.75 -10.76 -4.28
CA ILE A 120 -8.58 -9.69 -3.71
C ILE A 120 -8.26 -8.39 -4.43
N THR A 121 -9.27 -7.81 -5.06
CA THR A 121 -9.12 -6.62 -5.90
C THR A 121 -10.10 -5.53 -5.52
N MET A 122 -9.71 -4.30 -5.77
CA MET A 122 -10.53 -3.12 -5.53
C MET A 122 -10.66 -2.27 -6.80
N ASN A 123 -11.71 -1.47 -6.87
CA ASN A 123 -11.81 -0.42 -7.87
C ASN A 123 -11.13 0.86 -7.33
N TYR A 124 -10.11 1.34 -8.03
CA TYR A 124 -9.39 2.56 -7.64
C TYR A 124 -10.11 3.85 -8.05
N GLY A 125 -11.29 3.71 -8.66
CA GLY A 125 -12.14 4.81 -9.08
C GLY A 125 -11.85 5.34 -10.49
N GLU A 126 -12.74 6.22 -10.95
CA GLU A 126 -12.72 6.75 -12.32
C GLU A 126 -11.44 7.54 -12.65
N GLY A 127 -10.86 8.22 -11.67
CA GLY A 127 -9.62 8.97 -11.86
C GLY A 127 -8.44 8.07 -12.24
N PHE A 128 -8.37 6.87 -11.65
CA PHE A 128 -7.34 5.88 -11.99
C PHE A 128 -7.58 5.29 -13.38
N GLN A 129 -8.82 4.96 -13.71
CA GLN A 129 -9.20 4.45 -15.02
C GLN A 129 -8.82 5.44 -16.13
N SER A 130 -9.19 6.72 -15.98
CA SER A 130 -8.84 7.79 -16.93
C SER A 130 -7.33 7.98 -17.07
N TRP A 131 -6.57 7.79 -16.00
CA TRP A 131 -5.11 7.85 -16.04
C TRP A 131 -4.51 6.65 -16.80
N LEU A 132 -5.02 5.43 -16.59
CA LEU A 132 -4.59 4.25 -17.36
C LEU A 132 -4.88 4.39 -18.86
N GLU A 133 -6.04 4.91 -19.24
CA GLU A 133 -6.40 5.15 -20.63
C GLU A 133 -5.40 6.12 -21.28
N LYS A 134 -5.08 7.23 -20.63
CA LYS A 134 -4.07 8.18 -21.11
C LYS A 134 -2.67 7.57 -21.23
N LEU A 135 -2.26 6.73 -20.28
CA LEU A 135 -0.98 6.01 -20.37
C LEU A 135 -0.95 5.08 -21.59
N ASN A 136 -2.02 4.34 -21.83
CA ASN A 136 -2.12 3.44 -22.98
C ASN A 136 -2.07 4.22 -24.30
N GLU A 137 -2.75 5.37 -24.38
CA GLU A 137 -2.68 6.25 -25.55
C GLU A 137 -1.27 6.76 -25.81
N ILE A 138 -0.56 7.24 -24.77
CA ILE A 138 0.83 7.69 -24.85
C ILE A 138 1.74 6.56 -25.30
N GLN A 139 1.59 5.36 -24.74
CA GLN A 139 2.39 4.20 -25.14
C GLN A 139 2.13 3.78 -26.58
N GLN A 140 0.88 3.84 -27.03
CA GLN A 140 0.54 3.58 -28.44
C GLN A 140 1.17 4.62 -29.37
N GLN A 141 1.10 5.89 -29.02
CA GLN A 141 1.74 6.97 -29.78
C GLN A 141 3.27 6.82 -29.84
N MET A 142 3.90 6.47 -28.71
CA MET A 142 5.35 6.20 -28.68
C MET A 142 5.73 4.99 -29.53
N LYS A 143 4.93 3.93 -29.57
CA LYS A 143 5.18 2.78 -30.43
C LYS A 143 5.06 3.15 -31.92
N LEU A 144 4.13 4.02 -32.27
CA LEU A 144 3.95 4.50 -33.65
C LEU A 144 5.11 5.42 -34.09
N THR A 145 5.63 6.24 -33.18
CA THR A 145 6.77 7.15 -33.47
C THR A 145 8.12 6.45 -33.41
N ASN A 146 8.27 5.38 -32.63
CA ASN A 146 9.53 4.64 -32.46
C ASN A 146 9.65 3.39 -33.35
N SER A 147 8.77 3.20 -34.34
CA SER A 147 8.86 2.03 -35.24
C SER A 147 10.15 2.01 -36.10
N GLU A 148 10.99 3.04 -36.03
CA GLU A 148 12.29 3.10 -36.70
C GLU A 148 13.52 2.98 -35.74
N GLN A 149 13.33 2.88 -34.40
CA GLN A 149 14.45 2.86 -33.45
C GLN A 149 14.38 1.79 -32.35
N THR A 150 13.45 0.81 -32.41
CA THR A 150 13.23 -0.14 -31.30
C THR A 150 13.81 -1.53 -31.53
N GLU A 151 15.08 -1.66 -31.93
CA GLU A 151 15.77 -2.96 -31.79
C GLU A 151 16.47 -3.15 -30.41
N GLU A 152 16.48 -2.16 -29.53
CA GLU A 152 17.31 -2.20 -28.32
C GLU A 152 16.59 -2.25 -26.97
N PHE A 153 15.25 -2.12 -26.94
CA PHE A 153 14.50 -2.10 -25.66
C PHE A 153 13.72 -3.38 -25.32
N ASP A 154 13.76 -4.40 -26.17
CA ASP A 154 13.09 -5.70 -25.90
C ASP A 154 14.03 -6.70 -25.21
N LYS A 155 14.74 -6.26 -24.20
CA LYS A 155 15.51 -7.16 -23.31
C LYS A 155 14.75 -7.41 -22.02
N GLY A 156 13.66 -8.17 -22.15
CA GLY A 156 13.07 -8.99 -21.08
C GLY A 156 12.73 -8.28 -19.75
N PRO A 157 12.03 -8.93 -18.83
CA PRO A 157 11.70 -8.33 -17.54
C PRO A 157 12.98 -7.85 -16.86
N ILE A 158 12.91 -6.62 -16.31
CA ILE A 158 14.01 -6.02 -15.53
C ILE A 158 14.43 -7.09 -14.51
N LYS A 159 15.51 -7.81 -14.81
CA LYS A 159 16.10 -8.71 -13.84
C LYS A 159 16.61 -7.83 -12.71
N PHE A 160 15.89 -7.82 -11.62
CA PHE A 160 16.37 -7.30 -10.36
C PHE A 160 17.72 -8.02 -10.11
N ARG A 161 18.82 -7.34 -10.34
CA ARG A 161 20.08 -7.79 -9.76
C ARG A 161 19.89 -7.55 -8.26
N PRO A 162 19.94 -8.60 -7.42
CA PRO A 162 20.02 -8.38 -5.99
C PRO A 162 21.18 -7.40 -5.79
N ARG A 163 20.89 -6.21 -5.23
CA ARG A 163 21.99 -5.39 -4.69
C ARG A 163 22.72 -6.33 -3.75
N GLU A 164 23.99 -6.57 -4.02
CA GLU A 164 24.83 -7.18 -2.99
C GLU A 164 24.71 -6.26 -1.78
N VAL A 165 23.86 -6.67 -0.84
CA VAL A 165 23.78 -6.00 0.45
C VAL A 165 25.16 -6.18 1.03
N PRO A 166 25.94 -5.12 1.27
CA PRO A 166 27.22 -5.24 1.94
C PRO A 166 26.92 -6.06 3.20
N LYS A 167 27.70 -7.12 3.46
CA LYS A 167 27.55 -7.92 4.67
C LYS A 167 27.61 -6.96 5.84
N GLN A 168 26.44 -6.49 6.27
CA GLN A 168 26.35 -5.68 7.48
C GLN A 168 26.82 -6.59 8.60
N GLU A 169 27.90 -6.20 9.24
CA GLU A 169 28.25 -6.83 10.51
C GLU A 169 27.00 -6.77 11.40
N PRO A 170 26.65 -7.90 12.05
CA PRO A 170 25.40 -7.96 12.79
C PRO A 170 25.34 -6.81 13.80
N ILE A 171 24.21 -6.14 13.85
CA ILE A 171 23.84 -5.02 14.73
C ILE A 171 24.09 -5.31 16.23
N LYS A 172 24.58 -6.50 16.56
CA LYS A 172 24.89 -6.96 17.91
C LYS A 172 25.82 -6.03 18.72
N ARG A 173 26.71 -5.26 18.08
CA ARG A 173 27.58 -4.33 18.79
C ARG A 173 26.82 -3.12 19.35
N GLY A 174 25.96 -2.49 18.53
CA GLY A 174 25.22 -1.33 18.99
C GLY A 174 24.19 -1.62 20.08
N ILE A 175 23.51 -2.77 20.01
CA ILE A 175 22.56 -3.17 21.05
C ILE A 175 23.27 -3.47 22.37
N LYS A 176 24.42 -4.12 22.34
CA LYS A 176 25.19 -4.41 23.56
C LYS A 176 25.67 -3.12 24.24
N GLU A 177 26.20 -2.16 23.48
CA GLU A 177 26.61 -0.86 24.01
C GLU A 177 25.44 -0.04 24.57
N MET A 178 24.24 -0.15 23.99
CA MET A 178 23.03 0.49 24.52
C MET A 178 22.56 -0.17 25.83
N ILE A 179 22.63 -1.50 25.93
CA ILE A 179 22.26 -2.23 27.14
C ILE A 179 23.28 -1.94 28.26
N ASP A 180 24.58 -1.94 27.95
CA ASP A 180 25.63 -1.65 28.92
C ASP A 180 25.48 -0.20 29.46
N LYS A 181 25.17 0.79 28.60
CA LYS A 181 24.87 2.17 29.03
C LYS A 181 23.60 2.30 29.87
N ALA A 182 22.56 1.53 29.57
CA ALA A 182 21.34 1.56 30.38
C ALA A 182 21.59 0.99 31.79
N ASN A 183 22.34 -0.10 31.89
CA ASN A 183 22.69 -0.71 33.17
C ASN A 183 23.61 0.18 34.03
N ASP A 184 24.50 0.97 33.41
CA ASP A 184 25.37 1.91 34.11
C ASP A 184 24.57 3.11 34.70
N LEU A 185 23.48 3.54 34.03
CA LEU A 185 22.61 4.60 34.52
C LEU A 185 21.78 4.17 35.73
N GLU A 186 21.28 2.93 35.75
CA GLU A 186 20.54 2.39 36.91
C GLU A 186 21.43 2.18 38.16
N SER A 187 22.73 1.97 37.99
CA SER A 187 23.67 1.79 39.10
C SER A 187 24.07 3.12 39.78
N THR A 188 23.82 4.28 39.15
CA THR A 188 24.18 5.60 39.70
C THR A 188 23.04 6.29 40.43
N GLU A 189 21.80 5.79 40.35
CA GLU A 189 20.65 6.33 41.09
C GLU A 189 20.39 5.66 42.47
N SER A 190 21.27 4.75 42.91
CA SER A 190 21.10 3.98 44.15
C SER A 190 22.10 4.37 45.26
N VAL A 191 22.48 5.67 45.36
CA VAL A 191 23.30 6.16 46.47
C VAL A 191 22.62 7.38 47.10
#